data_769d868184a121b805c8fed7c6925db2
#
_entry.id   769d868184a121b805c8fed7c6925db2
#
_cell.length_a   1.000
_cell.length_b   1.000
_cell.length_c   1.000
_cell.angle_alpha   90.00
_cell.angle_beta   90.00
_cell.angle_gamma   90.00
#
_symmetry.space_group_name_H-M   'P 1'
#
loop_
_entity.id
_entity.type
_entity.pdbx_description
1 polymer ?
#
loop_
_entity_poly.entity_id
_entity_poly.type
_entity_poly.pdbx_seq_one_letter_code
_entity_poly.pdbx_strand_id
1 'polypeptide(L)'
;ESVAELAFAHMFTLARFLHQSNRDMPQSGNTDFKGLKKSYSKGMQLRGKTLGIIGFGRIGQETARIGLAMGMNVLPVDLMINETDIDFNLFNSKDVKLTVHVPTVKFDEMLAKSDFISLHVPSVGKAILGVDEFAKMKDGVVVINCARGGTIDEDALLEALDSGKVGAAGLDVFENE
;
A
#
# COMPACT_ATOMS: atom_id res chain seq x y z
N GLU A 1 12.31 -8.89 2.70
CA GLU A 1 11.18 -9.19 3.62
C GLU A 1 10.84 -7.97 4.48
N SER A 2 11.76 -7.40 5.26
CA SER A 2 11.50 -6.29 6.20
C SER A 2 10.79 -5.07 5.57
N VAL A 3 11.16 -4.65 4.35
CA VAL A 3 10.52 -3.51 3.67
C VAL A 3 9.08 -3.84 3.28
N ALA A 4 8.79 -5.09 2.85
CA ALA A 4 7.42 -5.50 2.57
C ALA A 4 6.55 -5.53 3.83
N GLU A 5 7.12 -5.99 4.96
CA GLU A 5 6.45 -5.95 6.27
C GLU A 5 6.19 -4.52 6.72
N LEU A 6 7.14 -3.59 6.52
CA LEU A 6 6.96 -2.17 6.83
C LEU A 6 5.84 -1.55 5.98
N ALA A 7 5.77 -1.86 4.67
CA ALA A 7 4.67 -1.41 3.82
C ALA A 7 3.31 -1.88 4.36
N PHE A 8 3.20 -3.13 4.82
CA PHE A 8 1.97 -3.63 5.45
C PHE A 8 1.71 -3.01 6.82
N ALA A 9 2.73 -2.69 7.61
CA ALA A 9 2.56 -1.95 8.86
C ALA A 9 1.94 -0.57 8.61
N HIS A 10 2.38 0.15 7.58
CA HIS A 10 1.74 1.39 7.13
C HIS A 10 0.28 1.16 6.70
N MET A 11 0.03 0.13 5.86
CA MET A 11 -1.33 -0.18 5.41
C MET A 11 -2.27 -0.47 6.58
N PHE A 12 -1.86 -1.29 7.56
CA PHE A 12 -2.67 -1.56 8.76
C PHE A 12 -2.88 -0.32 9.60
N THR A 13 -1.83 0.48 9.80
CA THR A 13 -1.89 1.72 10.58
C THR A 13 -2.92 2.68 10.00
N LEU A 14 -2.89 2.90 8.68
CA LEU A 14 -3.80 3.80 7.98
C LEU A 14 -5.22 3.23 7.89
N ALA A 15 -5.35 1.95 7.53
CA ALA A 15 -6.65 1.30 7.40
C ALA A 15 -7.44 1.20 8.72
N ARG A 16 -6.76 1.14 9.87
CA ARG A 16 -7.36 0.92 11.19
C ARG A 16 -7.16 2.08 12.17
N PHE A 17 -6.64 3.22 11.71
CA PHE A 17 -6.41 4.41 12.53
C PHE A 17 -5.52 4.16 13.77
N LEU A 18 -4.51 3.26 13.63
CA LEU A 18 -3.67 2.89 14.78
C LEU A 18 -2.89 4.07 15.33
N HIS A 19 -2.35 4.92 14.44
CA HIS A 19 -1.61 6.12 14.85
C HIS A 19 -2.51 7.09 15.63
N GLN A 20 -3.68 7.41 15.06
CA GLN A 20 -4.63 8.32 15.69
C GLN A 20 -5.13 7.76 17.03
N SER A 21 -5.52 6.49 17.08
CA SER A 21 -6.02 5.87 18.29
C SER A 21 -4.95 5.80 19.40
N ASN A 22 -3.70 5.50 19.03
CA ASN A 22 -2.58 5.47 19.97
C ASN A 22 -2.27 6.87 20.55
N ARG A 23 -2.44 7.93 19.76
CA ARG A 23 -2.30 9.31 20.20
C ARG A 23 -3.47 9.77 21.07
N ASP A 24 -4.68 9.52 20.65
CA ASP A 24 -5.88 10.14 21.23
C ASP A 24 -6.42 9.39 22.45
N MET A 25 -6.30 8.05 22.49
CA MET A 25 -6.81 7.25 23.62
C MET A 25 -6.16 7.59 24.97
N PRO A 26 -4.84 7.77 25.10
CA PRO A 26 -4.24 8.18 26.37
C PRO A 26 -4.68 9.55 26.85
N GLN A 27 -5.02 10.47 25.93
CA GLN A 27 -5.39 11.85 26.25
C GLN A 27 -6.87 12.02 26.57
N SER A 28 -7.74 11.35 25.81
CA SER A 28 -9.19 11.62 25.83
C SER A 28 -10.04 10.37 26.10
N GLY A 29 -9.42 9.19 26.24
CA GLY A 29 -10.17 7.94 26.42
C GLY A 29 -11.02 7.89 27.68
N ASN A 30 -10.62 8.58 28.75
CA ASN A 30 -11.39 8.67 29.99
C ASN A 30 -12.61 9.58 29.89
N THR A 31 -12.61 10.56 28.98
CA THR A 31 -13.65 11.60 28.86
C THR A 31 -14.55 11.37 27.65
N ASP A 32 -14.02 10.84 26.54
CA ASP A 32 -14.77 10.63 25.30
C ASP A 32 -14.52 9.28 24.61
N PHE A 33 -14.53 8.20 25.36
CA PHE A 33 -14.36 6.85 24.80
C PHE A 33 -15.37 6.52 23.70
N LYS A 34 -16.64 6.94 23.86
CA LYS A 34 -17.69 6.66 22.89
C LYS A 34 -17.47 7.38 21.55
N GLY A 35 -17.04 8.66 21.61
CA GLY A 35 -16.69 9.44 20.42
C GLY A 35 -15.50 8.85 19.68
N LEU A 36 -14.42 8.53 20.40
CA LEU A 36 -13.24 7.89 19.82
C LEU A 36 -13.56 6.52 19.19
N LYS A 37 -14.32 5.66 19.88
CA LYS A 37 -14.77 4.38 19.34
C LYS A 37 -15.56 4.57 18.05
N LYS A 38 -16.47 5.55 17.98
CA LYS A 38 -17.25 5.86 16.77
C LYS A 38 -16.35 6.35 15.63
N SER A 39 -15.37 7.20 15.92
CA SER A 39 -14.42 7.73 14.93
C SER A 39 -13.62 6.60 14.29
N TYR A 40 -13.08 5.67 15.09
CA TYR A 40 -12.25 4.57 14.59
C TYR A 40 -13.04 3.36 14.05
N SER A 41 -14.36 3.32 14.23
CA SER A 41 -15.21 2.27 13.63
C SER A 41 -15.31 2.36 12.11
N LYS A 42 -14.89 3.49 11.51
CA LYS A 42 -14.85 3.72 10.06
C LYS A 42 -13.65 3.07 9.37
N GLY A 43 -12.79 2.38 10.10
CA GLY A 43 -11.66 1.66 9.53
C GLY A 43 -12.07 0.60 8.52
N MET A 44 -11.21 0.38 7.53
CA MET A 44 -11.42 -0.64 6.50
C MET A 44 -10.61 -1.91 6.79
N GLN A 45 -11.03 -3.02 6.21
CA GLN A 45 -10.24 -4.27 6.19
C GLN A 45 -9.53 -4.40 4.84
N LEU A 46 -8.37 -5.07 4.83
CA LEU A 46 -7.59 -5.28 3.61
C LEU A 46 -8.16 -6.42 2.74
N ARG A 47 -8.77 -7.44 3.36
CA ARG A 47 -9.35 -8.58 2.63
C ARG A 47 -10.36 -8.09 1.58
N GLY A 48 -10.20 -8.60 0.34
CA GLY A 48 -11.03 -8.24 -0.80
C GLY A 48 -10.69 -6.90 -1.46
N LYS A 49 -9.76 -6.11 -0.87
CA LYS A 49 -9.23 -4.89 -1.48
C LYS A 49 -8.18 -5.22 -2.52
N THR A 50 -7.94 -4.30 -3.43
CA THR A 50 -6.95 -4.41 -4.49
C THR A 50 -5.68 -3.66 -4.12
N LEU A 51 -4.55 -4.37 -4.15
CA LEU A 51 -3.20 -3.85 -3.94
C LEU A 51 -2.48 -3.71 -5.28
N GLY A 52 -2.26 -2.48 -5.71
CA GLY A 52 -1.35 -2.15 -6.81
C GLY A 52 0.09 -2.16 -6.30
N ILE A 53 0.99 -2.75 -7.07
CA ILE A 53 2.41 -2.83 -6.75
C ILE A 53 3.20 -2.24 -7.91
N ILE A 54 3.93 -1.17 -7.67
CA ILE A 54 4.82 -0.55 -8.65
C ILE A 54 6.25 -1.06 -8.40
N GLY A 55 6.75 -1.88 -9.34
CA GLY A 55 8.00 -2.62 -9.21
C GLY A 55 7.78 -4.03 -8.67
N PHE A 56 7.94 -5.04 -9.53
CA PHE A 56 7.67 -6.45 -9.20
C PHE A 56 8.95 -7.28 -9.03
N GLY A 57 10.04 -6.61 -8.59
CA GLY A 57 11.27 -7.26 -8.13
C GLY A 57 11.08 -8.02 -6.81
N ARG A 58 12.18 -8.44 -6.18
CA ARG A 58 12.14 -9.25 -4.95
C ARG A 58 11.24 -8.69 -3.85
N ILE A 59 11.27 -7.37 -3.61
CA ILE A 59 10.45 -6.74 -2.54
C ILE A 59 8.99 -6.70 -2.98
N GLY A 60 8.70 -6.32 -4.23
CA GLY A 60 7.34 -6.29 -4.76
C GLY A 60 6.68 -7.68 -4.75
N GLN A 61 7.42 -8.74 -5.09
CA GLN A 61 6.93 -10.13 -5.00
C GLN A 61 6.65 -10.55 -3.56
N GLU A 62 7.49 -10.14 -2.61
CA GLU A 62 7.26 -10.38 -1.19
C GLU A 62 6.01 -9.64 -0.69
N THR A 63 5.83 -8.38 -1.11
CA THR A 63 4.63 -7.59 -0.82
C THR A 63 3.38 -8.25 -1.44
N ALA A 64 3.49 -8.76 -2.66
CA ALA A 64 2.40 -9.52 -3.30
C ALA A 64 2.05 -10.78 -2.49
N ARG A 65 3.04 -11.52 -2.02
CA ARG A 65 2.84 -12.73 -1.22
C ARG A 65 2.07 -12.44 0.06
N ILE A 66 2.45 -11.38 0.79
CA ILE A 66 1.72 -10.99 2.00
C ILE A 66 0.29 -10.54 1.63
N GLY A 67 0.12 -9.74 0.56
CA GLY A 67 -1.20 -9.30 0.11
C GLY A 67 -2.14 -10.44 -0.25
N LEU A 68 -1.65 -11.42 -1.02
CA LEU A 68 -2.41 -12.63 -1.35
C LEU A 68 -2.79 -13.44 -0.09
N ALA A 69 -1.84 -13.61 0.86
CA ALA A 69 -2.11 -14.29 2.12
C ALA A 69 -3.17 -13.57 2.97
N MET A 70 -3.25 -12.24 2.88
CA MET A 70 -4.28 -11.41 3.52
C MET A 70 -5.63 -11.45 2.78
N GLY A 71 -5.70 -12.11 1.62
CA GLY A 71 -6.90 -12.18 0.79
C GLY A 71 -7.17 -10.93 -0.01
N MET A 72 -6.13 -10.18 -0.37
CA MET A 72 -6.20 -9.05 -1.30
C MET A 72 -6.11 -9.54 -2.76
N ASN A 73 -6.67 -8.75 -3.69
CA ASN A 73 -6.35 -8.86 -5.10
C ASN A 73 -5.04 -8.11 -5.35
N VAL A 74 -4.12 -8.69 -6.13
CA VAL A 74 -2.81 -8.07 -6.38
C VAL A 74 -2.67 -7.72 -7.85
N LEU A 75 -2.32 -6.48 -8.15
CA LEU A 75 -2.11 -5.95 -9.50
C LEU A 75 -0.70 -5.35 -9.60
N PRO A 76 0.33 -6.16 -9.91
CA PRO A 76 1.68 -5.65 -10.05
C PRO A 76 1.92 -5.03 -11.42
N VAL A 77 2.83 -4.06 -11.45
CA VAL A 77 3.36 -3.43 -12.67
C VAL A 77 4.87 -3.46 -12.61
N ASP A 78 5.50 -3.88 -13.70
CA ASP A 78 6.95 -3.87 -13.86
C ASP A 78 7.32 -3.67 -15.32
N LEU A 79 8.50 -3.11 -15.57
CA LEU A 79 9.01 -2.89 -16.93
C LEU A 79 9.69 -4.14 -17.53
N MET A 80 10.19 -5.03 -16.68
CA MET A 80 11.03 -6.17 -17.05
C MET A 80 10.37 -7.52 -16.76
N ILE A 81 9.44 -7.56 -15.80
CA ILE A 81 8.77 -8.78 -15.35
C ILE A 81 7.34 -8.74 -15.85
N ASN A 82 6.95 -9.72 -16.64
CA ASN A 82 5.58 -9.85 -17.16
C ASN A 82 4.69 -10.70 -16.26
N GLU A 83 5.28 -11.65 -15.55
CA GLU A 83 4.58 -12.59 -14.67
C GLU A 83 5.54 -13.25 -13.72
N THR A 84 5.06 -13.78 -12.63
CA THR A 84 5.86 -14.62 -11.71
C THR A 84 4.97 -15.56 -10.93
N ASP A 85 5.55 -16.66 -10.49
CA ASP A 85 4.92 -17.59 -9.55
C ASP A 85 5.28 -17.23 -8.12
N ILE A 86 4.28 -17.01 -7.30
CA ILE A 86 4.43 -16.74 -5.87
C ILE A 86 4.19 -18.03 -5.09
N ASP A 87 5.26 -18.52 -4.46
CA ASP A 87 5.22 -19.72 -3.65
C ASP A 87 4.87 -19.42 -2.19
N PHE A 88 3.98 -20.21 -1.64
CA PHE A 88 3.64 -20.21 -0.22
C PHE A 88 4.13 -21.52 0.41
N ASN A 89 5.07 -21.42 1.32
CA ASN A 89 5.49 -22.52 2.15
C ASN A 89 4.70 -22.46 3.46
N LEU A 90 3.87 -23.45 3.71
CA LEU A 90 3.19 -23.57 5.01
C LEU A 90 4.21 -23.93 6.09
N PHE A 91 4.15 -23.21 7.19
CA PHE A 91 5.08 -23.32 8.31
C PHE A 91 5.29 -24.78 8.73
N ASN A 92 6.56 -25.22 8.70
CA ASN A 92 6.96 -26.58 9.06
C ASN A 92 6.35 -27.75 8.25
N SER A 93 5.64 -27.48 7.15
CA SER A 93 5.18 -28.53 6.25
C SER A 93 6.06 -28.59 5.02
N LYS A 94 6.77 -29.70 4.81
CA LYS A 94 7.51 -29.96 3.58
C LYS A 94 6.62 -30.46 2.44
N ASP A 95 5.39 -30.84 2.77
CA ASP A 95 4.50 -31.57 1.88
C ASP A 95 3.40 -30.72 1.25
N VAL A 96 3.24 -29.47 1.72
CA VAL A 96 2.22 -28.56 1.19
C VAL A 96 2.89 -27.32 0.60
N LYS A 97 2.87 -27.23 -0.72
CA LYS A 97 3.28 -26.06 -1.48
C LYS A 97 2.07 -25.53 -2.24
N LEU A 98 1.73 -24.27 -2.05
CA LEU A 98 0.77 -23.55 -2.86
C LEU A 98 1.53 -22.56 -3.75
N THR A 99 1.29 -22.61 -5.03
CA THR A 99 1.84 -21.66 -6.01
C THR A 99 0.70 -20.85 -6.61
N VAL A 100 0.84 -19.52 -6.62
CA VAL A 100 -0.10 -18.61 -7.24
C VAL A 100 0.60 -17.91 -8.40
N HIS A 101 0.06 -18.07 -9.61
CA HIS A 101 0.55 -17.35 -10.78
C HIS A 101 0.04 -15.91 -10.78
N VAL A 102 0.95 -14.93 -10.89
CA VAL A 102 0.64 -13.51 -10.83
C VAL A 102 1.19 -12.80 -12.04
N PRO A 103 0.34 -12.49 -13.06
CA PRO A 103 0.73 -11.66 -14.19
C PRO A 103 0.79 -10.18 -13.79
N THR A 104 1.66 -9.41 -14.44
CA THR A 104 1.62 -7.95 -14.37
C THR A 104 0.49 -7.41 -15.22
N VAL A 105 0.04 -6.21 -14.89
CA VAL A 105 -1.01 -5.50 -15.63
C VAL A 105 -0.46 -4.17 -16.19
N LYS A 106 -1.26 -3.50 -17.02
CA LYS A 106 -0.92 -2.15 -17.50
C LYS A 106 -0.97 -1.15 -16.36
N PHE A 107 -0.10 -0.14 -16.42
CA PHE A 107 0.03 0.87 -15.37
C PHE A 107 -1.31 1.60 -15.09
N ASP A 108 -1.98 2.09 -16.13
CA ASP A 108 -3.26 2.78 -15.98
C ASP A 108 -4.37 1.85 -15.44
N GLU A 109 -4.33 0.57 -15.76
CA GLU A 109 -5.27 -0.40 -15.20
C GLU A 109 -5.05 -0.59 -13.69
N MET A 110 -3.78 -0.71 -13.27
CA MET A 110 -3.42 -0.81 -11.86
C MET A 110 -3.87 0.44 -11.11
N LEU A 111 -3.59 1.65 -11.62
CA LEU A 111 -4.01 2.92 -11.01
C LEU A 111 -5.53 2.96 -10.81
N ALA A 112 -6.30 2.65 -11.86
CA ALA A 112 -7.76 2.75 -11.84
C ALA A 112 -8.45 1.72 -10.92
N LYS A 113 -7.82 0.58 -10.65
CA LYS A 113 -8.44 -0.53 -9.91
C LYS A 113 -7.96 -0.67 -8.46
N SER A 114 -6.86 -0.03 -8.09
CA SER A 114 -6.24 -0.21 -6.78
C SER A 114 -6.93 0.58 -5.67
N ASP A 115 -7.09 -0.04 -4.52
CA ASP A 115 -7.50 0.59 -3.26
C ASP A 115 -6.27 0.99 -2.43
N PHE A 116 -5.18 0.25 -2.59
CA PHE A 116 -3.86 0.52 -2.03
C PHE A 116 -2.82 0.46 -3.13
N ILE A 117 -1.84 1.35 -3.12
CA ILE A 117 -0.70 1.33 -4.05
C ILE A 117 0.59 1.39 -3.25
N SER A 118 1.51 0.47 -3.52
CA SER A 118 2.82 0.40 -2.85
C SER A 118 3.95 0.42 -3.86
N LEU A 119 4.94 1.29 -3.63
CA LEU A 119 6.09 1.46 -4.50
C LEU A 119 7.27 0.62 -4.02
N HIS A 120 7.93 -0.09 -4.95
CA HIS A 120 9.09 -0.95 -4.72
C HIS A 120 10.11 -0.85 -5.87
N VAL A 121 10.34 0.37 -6.32
CA VAL A 121 11.23 0.69 -7.45
C VAL A 121 12.47 1.45 -6.98
N PRO A 122 13.60 1.34 -7.69
CA PRO A 122 14.72 2.24 -7.48
C PRO A 122 14.37 3.67 -7.91
N SER A 123 15.18 4.65 -7.50
CA SER A 123 15.06 6.01 -8.05
C SER A 123 15.34 5.99 -9.56
N VAL A 124 14.45 6.61 -10.32
CA VAL A 124 14.56 6.74 -11.79
C VAL A 124 14.82 8.19 -12.21
N GLY A 125 15.17 9.06 -11.26
CA GLY A 125 15.48 10.47 -11.51
C GLY A 125 14.28 11.37 -11.81
N LYS A 126 13.06 10.83 -11.68
CA LYS A 126 11.79 11.58 -11.81
C LYS A 126 10.70 10.89 -11.01
N ALA A 127 9.65 11.64 -10.66
CA ALA A 127 8.47 11.07 -10.05
C ALA A 127 7.76 10.10 -11.01
N ILE A 128 7.26 9.00 -10.45
CA ILE A 128 6.44 7.99 -11.13
C ILE A 128 4.96 8.30 -10.89
N LEU A 129 4.64 8.82 -9.71
CA LEU A 129 3.30 9.27 -9.36
C LEU A 129 3.29 10.79 -9.23
N GLY A 130 2.57 11.44 -10.11
CA GLY A 130 2.33 12.88 -10.13
C GLY A 130 0.84 13.17 -10.34
N VAL A 131 0.51 14.39 -10.70
CA VAL A 131 -0.88 14.88 -10.86
C VAL A 131 -1.70 13.99 -11.79
N ASP A 132 -1.13 13.60 -12.96
CA ASP A 132 -1.82 12.79 -13.95
C ASP A 132 -2.11 11.37 -13.47
N GLU A 133 -1.18 10.78 -12.70
CA GLU A 133 -1.35 9.45 -12.13
C GLU A 133 -2.38 9.48 -11.00
N PHE A 134 -2.31 10.46 -10.10
CA PHE A 134 -3.32 10.61 -9.05
C PHE A 134 -4.72 10.80 -9.64
N ALA A 135 -4.87 11.57 -10.72
CA ALA A 135 -6.16 11.77 -11.37
C ALA A 135 -6.81 10.46 -11.86
N LYS A 136 -6.01 9.46 -12.25
CA LYS A 136 -6.48 8.15 -12.73
C LYS A 136 -6.84 7.16 -11.61
N MET A 137 -6.41 7.42 -10.37
CA MET A 137 -6.64 6.52 -9.23
C MET A 137 -8.10 6.57 -8.76
N LYS A 138 -8.48 5.61 -7.93
CA LYS A 138 -9.75 5.68 -7.20
C LYS A 138 -9.73 6.81 -6.17
N ASP A 139 -10.87 7.42 -5.93
CA ASP A 139 -11.03 8.36 -4.82
C ASP A 139 -10.82 7.64 -3.48
N GLY A 140 -10.04 8.23 -2.60
CA GLY A 140 -9.71 7.65 -1.31
C GLY A 140 -8.66 6.54 -1.34
N VAL A 141 -7.91 6.38 -2.44
CA VAL A 141 -6.80 5.43 -2.53
C VAL A 141 -5.77 5.68 -1.42
N VAL A 142 -5.15 4.61 -0.94
CA VAL A 142 -4.05 4.69 0.05
C VAL A 142 -2.72 4.44 -0.66
N VAL A 143 -1.76 5.35 -0.50
CA VAL A 143 -0.45 5.28 -1.16
C VAL A 143 0.65 5.03 -0.13
N ILE A 144 1.53 4.04 -0.40
CA ILE A 144 2.64 3.66 0.46
C ILE A 144 3.95 3.78 -0.32
N ASN A 145 4.91 4.52 0.24
CA ASN A 145 6.27 4.60 -0.29
C ASN A 145 7.31 4.26 0.77
N CYS A 146 7.81 3.04 0.70
CA CYS A 146 8.98 2.58 1.47
C CYS A 146 10.16 2.25 0.52
N ALA A 147 10.18 2.87 -0.68
CA ALA A 147 11.18 2.58 -1.71
C ALA A 147 12.27 3.64 -1.76
N ARG A 148 12.00 4.79 -2.38
CA ARG A 148 12.94 5.91 -2.54
C ARG A 148 12.19 7.24 -2.55
N GLY A 149 12.80 8.27 -1.98
CA GLY A 149 12.37 9.66 -2.14
C GLY A 149 12.41 10.10 -3.62
N GLY A 150 11.57 11.07 -3.98
CA GLY A 150 11.46 11.57 -5.36
C GLY A 150 10.77 10.60 -6.35
N THR A 151 10.29 9.42 -5.91
CA THR A 151 9.47 8.54 -6.76
C THR A 151 8.00 8.96 -6.79
N ILE A 152 7.59 9.76 -5.85
CA ILE A 152 6.30 10.46 -5.80
C ILE A 152 6.59 11.95 -5.85
N ASP A 153 5.84 12.70 -6.63
CA ASP A 153 5.79 14.16 -6.56
C ASP A 153 5.06 14.54 -5.26
N GLU A 154 5.80 15.07 -4.30
CA GLU A 154 5.28 15.35 -2.95
C GLU A 154 4.28 16.49 -2.94
N ASP A 155 4.44 17.51 -3.82
CA ASP A 155 3.47 18.59 -3.97
C ASP A 155 2.16 18.08 -4.57
N ALA A 156 2.24 17.26 -5.62
CA ALA A 156 1.06 16.61 -6.20
C ALA A 156 0.37 15.65 -5.21
N LEU A 157 1.13 14.95 -4.38
CA LEU A 157 0.57 14.10 -3.32
C LEU A 157 -0.17 14.93 -2.27
N LEU A 158 0.37 16.08 -1.87
CA LEU A 158 -0.26 16.98 -0.91
C LEU A 158 -1.61 17.50 -1.45
N GLU A 159 -1.64 17.96 -2.69
CA GLU A 159 -2.90 18.37 -3.34
C GLU A 159 -3.91 17.23 -3.45
N ALA A 160 -3.45 16.00 -3.75
CA ALA A 160 -4.31 14.83 -3.82
C ALA A 160 -4.87 14.42 -2.45
N LEU A 161 -4.10 14.61 -1.36
CA LEU A 161 -4.56 14.40 0.03
C LEU A 161 -5.59 15.47 0.42
N ASP A 162 -5.34 16.73 0.13
CA ASP A 162 -6.23 17.85 0.46
C ASP A 162 -7.58 17.75 -0.27
N SER A 163 -7.58 17.28 -1.51
CA SER A 163 -8.80 17.04 -2.29
C SER A 163 -9.55 15.76 -1.91
N GLY A 164 -8.94 14.87 -1.13
CA GLY A 164 -9.48 13.55 -0.80
C GLY A 164 -9.33 12.52 -1.93
N LYS A 165 -8.62 12.84 -3.01
CA LYS A 165 -8.29 11.89 -4.08
C LYS A 165 -7.42 10.76 -3.53
N VAL A 166 -6.41 11.10 -2.75
CA VAL A 166 -5.66 10.18 -1.89
C VAL A 166 -6.26 10.26 -0.49
N GLY A 167 -6.75 9.14 0.03
CA GLY A 167 -7.37 9.08 1.35
C GLY A 167 -6.36 9.08 2.50
N ALA A 168 -5.17 8.53 2.25
CA ALA A 168 -4.06 8.51 3.19
C ALA A 168 -2.75 8.14 2.49
N ALA A 169 -1.62 8.57 3.05
CA ALA A 169 -0.30 8.18 2.61
C ALA A 169 0.56 7.66 3.76
N GLY A 170 1.37 6.62 3.50
CA GLY A 170 2.40 6.11 4.40
C GLY A 170 3.77 6.26 3.74
N LEU A 171 4.60 7.15 4.26
CA LEU A 171 5.90 7.47 3.69
C LEU A 171 7.00 7.12 4.69
N ASP A 172 8.01 6.39 4.24
CA ASP A 172 9.25 6.08 4.96
C ASP A 172 10.45 6.82 4.37
N VAL A 173 10.25 7.46 3.21
CA VAL A 173 11.28 8.15 2.42
C VAL A 173 10.72 9.44 1.84
N PHE A 174 11.58 10.44 1.66
CA PHE A 174 11.22 11.77 1.18
C PHE A 174 12.20 12.28 0.12
N GLU A 175 11.80 13.29 -0.66
CA GLU A 175 12.62 13.85 -1.72
C GLU A 175 13.89 14.53 -1.18
N ASN A 176 13.78 15.19 -0.04
CA ASN A 176 14.87 15.95 0.60
C ASN A 176 15.26 15.27 1.93
N GLU A 177 15.96 14.15 1.85
CA GLU A 177 16.57 13.48 3.00
C GLU A 177 17.98 13.98 3.28
#